data_e88f75acba73d923b6036e3f337929ad
#
_entry.id   e88f75acba73d923b6036e3f337929ad
#
_cell.length_a   1.000
_cell.length_b   1.000
_cell.length_c   1.000
_cell.angle_alpha   90.00
_cell.angle_beta   90.00
_cell.angle_gamma   90.00
#
_symmetry.space_group_name_H-M   'P 1'
#
loop_
_entity.id
_entity.type
_entity.pdbx_description
1 polymer ?
#
loop_
_entity_poly.entity_id
_entity_poly.type
_entity_poly.pdbx_seq_one_letter_code
_entity_poly.pdbx_strand_id
1 'polypeptide(L)'
;VGTKGKNYQLVLKSFDENGKQISQVAMNPDNEFAMMNGRLNLVSDSTEVMFGTYGHKNSIGSSRGPTSQGIYFSKLTDDEVTDVKFHSFTKFKNFFNFLPEKQRERQEKKIQDKKEKGEDLRLDYRLLVHDVIKKDGKYIMVAEAFYAEYRNNNFNPYGFGNNWNSWGSPYSSFYNPYRWGYGNYGLYSPFSSYYSPWGWGNRNYNNSQTFDGWIYTHAVVAAFDEKGNLLWDNSIELKDVKEQKLTEKVKASIKGDEIVLSYSNKGQIFTKIIQAEKVLEETQKKPIDTQVEGDKVKQTTSDNIDFWYNNYFLASGYQKISNDQEGGKRNVYYLNKVSF
;
A
#
# COMPACT_ATOMS: atom_id res chain seq x y z
N VAL A 1 0.92 -11.95 -17.85
CA VAL A 1 2.33 -11.88 -17.52
C VAL A 1 2.67 -13.07 -16.65
N GLY A 2 3.19 -14.09 -17.19
CA GLY A 2 3.68 -15.25 -16.43
C GLY A 2 4.71 -15.95 -17.27
N THR A 3 5.95 -15.78 -16.95
CA THR A 3 7.02 -16.51 -17.61
C THR A 3 7.68 -17.44 -16.62
N LYS A 4 7.80 -18.70 -17.00
CA LYS A 4 8.75 -19.64 -16.41
C LYS A 4 10.15 -19.11 -16.72
N GLY A 5 10.79 -18.42 -15.78
CA GLY A 5 12.15 -17.96 -15.95
C GLY A 5 12.46 -16.65 -15.24
N LYS A 6 13.73 -16.28 -15.22
CA LYS A 6 14.29 -15.11 -14.53
C LYS A 6 13.97 -13.74 -15.19
N ASN A 7 13.25 -13.72 -16.30
CA ASN A 7 12.97 -12.50 -17.07
C ASN A 7 11.54 -12.01 -16.80
N TYR A 8 11.42 -11.17 -15.80
CA TYR A 8 10.20 -10.41 -15.55
C TYR A 8 10.23 -9.13 -16.42
N GLN A 9 9.16 -8.91 -17.18
CA GLN A 9 9.04 -7.74 -18.04
C GLN A 9 7.67 -7.12 -17.84
N LEU A 10 7.64 -5.82 -17.61
CA LEU A 10 6.42 -5.02 -17.67
C LEU A 10 6.17 -4.63 -19.13
N VAL A 11 4.96 -4.86 -19.61
CA VAL A 11 4.57 -4.53 -20.99
C VAL A 11 3.35 -3.63 -20.94
N LEU A 12 3.45 -2.47 -21.57
CA LEU A 12 2.33 -1.56 -21.84
C LEU A 12 1.72 -1.94 -23.20
N LYS A 13 0.40 -2.03 -23.27
CA LYS A 13 -0.34 -2.26 -24.50
C LYS A 13 -1.44 -1.23 -24.61
N SER A 14 -1.54 -0.61 -25.79
CA SER A 14 -2.61 0.33 -26.14
C SER A 14 -3.60 -0.33 -27.08
N PHE A 15 -4.88 -0.03 -26.92
CA PHE A 15 -5.96 -0.57 -27.73
C PHE A 15 -6.85 0.57 -28.23
N ASP A 16 -7.40 0.44 -29.42
CA ASP A 16 -8.43 1.34 -29.93
C ASP A 16 -9.80 1.06 -29.28
N GLU A 17 -10.79 1.86 -29.63
CA GLU A 17 -12.18 1.74 -29.15
C GLU A 17 -12.85 0.40 -29.51
N ASN A 18 -12.36 -0.30 -30.54
CA ASN A 18 -12.83 -1.61 -30.99
C ASN A 18 -12.08 -2.77 -30.32
N GLY A 19 -11.12 -2.48 -29.42
CA GLY A 19 -10.31 -3.48 -28.75
C GLY A 19 -9.15 -4.05 -29.60
N LYS A 20 -8.83 -3.42 -30.74
CA LYS A 20 -7.67 -3.79 -31.56
C LYS A 20 -6.41 -3.19 -30.95
N GLN A 21 -5.37 -4.00 -30.75
CA GLN A 21 -4.09 -3.52 -30.24
C GLN A 21 -3.45 -2.54 -31.23
N ILE A 22 -3.15 -1.32 -30.76
CA ILE A 22 -2.50 -0.25 -31.52
C ILE A 22 -0.99 -0.34 -31.31
N SER A 23 -0.54 -0.42 -30.05
CA SER A 23 0.88 -0.43 -29.72
C SER A 23 1.22 -1.43 -28.62
N GLN A 24 2.51 -1.73 -28.50
CA GLN A 24 3.07 -2.52 -27.41
C GLN A 24 4.47 -2.06 -27.10
N VAL A 25 4.69 -1.57 -25.89
CA VAL A 25 5.98 -1.10 -25.38
C VAL A 25 6.47 -2.03 -24.28
N ALA A 26 7.68 -2.53 -24.44
CA ALA A 26 8.33 -3.36 -23.43
C ALA A 26 9.22 -2.50 -22.52
N MET A 27 8.90 -2.47 -21.24
CA MET A 27 9.63 -1.72 -20.22
C MET A 27 10.80 -2.56 -19.70
N ASN A 28 11.97 -2.43 -20.35
CA ASN A 28 13.18 -3.18 -20.01
C ASN A 28 14.29 -2.21 -19.62
N PRO A 29 14.46 -1.86 -18.37
CA PRO A 29 15.65 -1.14 -17.96
C PRO A 29 16.91 -2.01 -18.12
N ASP A 30 17.97 -1.45 -18.71
CA ASP A 30 19.28 -2.12 -18.92
C ASP A 30 20.09 -2.23 -17.62
N ASN A 31 19.43 -2.54 -16.50
CA ASN A 31 20.09 -2.66 -15.22
C ASN A 31 19.59 -3.92 -14.46
N GLU A 32 20.04 -4.08 -13.23
CA GLU A 32 19.63 -5.18 -12.36
C GLU A 32 18.18 -5.09 -11.84
N PHE A 33 17.45 -4.00 -12.16
CA PHE A 33 16.11 -3.74 -11.69
C PHE A 33 15.03 -4.25 -12.65
N ALA A 34 13.87 -4.57 -12.09
CA ALA A 34 12.65 -4.90 -12.82
C ALA A 34 11.51 -4.00 -12.35
N MET A 35 10.79 -3.43 -13.29
CA MET A 35 9.54 -2.70 -13.02
C MET A 35 8.44 -3.70 -12.71
N MET A 36 7.76 -3.54 -11.58
CA MET A 36 6.83 -4.55 -11.05
C MET A 36 5.37 -4.22 -11.32
N ASN A 37 5.03 -2.95 -11.26
CA ASN A 37 3.70 -2.41 -11.55
C ASN A 37 3.86 -0.98 -12.06
N GLY A 38 2.76 -0.37 -12.51
CA GLY A 38 2.78 1.02 -12.92
C GLY A 38 1.39 1.64 -13.03
N ARG A 39 1.31 2.94 -12.80
CA ARG A 39 0.18 3.81 -13.07
C ARG A 39 0.57 4.79 -14.16
N LEU A 40 -0.20 4.78 -15.23
CA LEU A 40 0.03 5.61 -16.40
C LEU A 40 -0.74 6.92 -16.27
N ASN A 41 -0.11 8.02 -16.65
CA ASN A 41 -0.72 9.35 -16.70
C ASN A 41 -0.42 9.98 -18.04
N LEU A 42 -1.46 10.40 -18.75
CA LEU A 42 -1.35 11.13 -19.99
C LEU A 42 -0.92 12.57 -19.70
N VAL A 43 0.13 13.02 -20.35
CA VAL A 43 0.65 14.39 -20.26
C VAL A 43 0.22 15.21 -21.45
N SER A 44 0.31 14.64 -22.65
CA SER A 44 -0.17 15.15 -23.92
C SER A 44 -0.55 14.00 -24.85
N ASP A 45 -1.05 14.28 -26.04
CA ASP A 45 -1.46 13.26 -27.02
C ASP A 45 -0.35 12.25 -27.36
N SER A 46 0.91 12.64 -27.23
CA SER A 46 2.07 11.81 -27.56
C SER A 46 3.01 11.55 -26.39
N THR A 47 2.69 12.05 -25.20
CA THR A 47 3.58 11.93 -24.03
C THR A 47 2.82 11.38 -22.83
N GLU A 48 3.35 10.33 -22.28
CA GLU A 48 2.85 9.68 -21.09
C GLU A 48 3.94 9.58 -20.03
N VAL A 49 3.53 9.58 -18.76
CA VAL A 49 4.43 9.26 -17.65
C VAL A 49 3.87 8.11 -16.86
N MET A 50 4.75 7.26 -16.39
CA MET A 50 4.36 6.12 -15.58
C MET A 50 5.13 6.12 -14.26
N PHE A 51 4.42 5.93 -13.18
CA PHE A 51 4.96 5.70 -11.84
C PHE A 51 4.62 4.30 -11.37
N GLY A 52 5.56 3.65 -10.70
CA GLY A 52 5.33 2.33 -10.17
C GLY A 52 6.44 1.90 -9.23
N THR A 53 6.41 0.64 -8.83
CA THR A 53 7.43 0.07 -7.98
C THR A 53 8.42 -0.76 -8.78
N TYR A 54 9.67 -0.77 -8.34
CA TYR A 54 10.71 -1.62 -8.89
C TYR A 54 11.37 -2.48 -7.82
N GLY A 55 11.92 -3.60 -8.23
CA GLY A 55 12.69 -4.50 -7.37
C GLY A 55 13.89 -5.08 -8.12
N HIS A 56 14.76 -5.82 -7.42
CA HIS A 56 15.87 -6.51 -8.07
C HIS A 56 15.39 -7.71 -8.89
N LYS A 57 15.87 -7.85 -10.14
CA LYS A 57 15.56 -9.00 -11.01
C LYS A 57 15.77 -10.35 -10.32
N ASN A 58 16.81 -10.45 -9.49
CA ASN A 58 17.16 -11.68 -8.75
C ASN A 58 16.15 -11.98 -7.60
N SER A 59 15.39 -11.01 -7.12
CA SER A 59 14.40 -11.23 -6.06
C SER A 59 13.08 -11.78 -6.58
N ILE A 60 12.79 -11.61 -7.87
CA ILE A 60 11.51 -11.98 -8.48
C ILE A 60 11.27 -13.47 -8.52
N GLY A 61 12.31 -14.28 -8.68
CA GLY A 61 12.25 -15.73 -8.63
C GLY A 61 12.42 -16.35 -7.25
N SER A 62 12.45 -15.53 -6.20
CA SER A 62 12.59 -16.02 -4.82
C SER A 62 11.29 -16.65 -4.33
N SER A 63 11.38 -17.61 -3.42
CA SER A 63 10.22 -18.23 -2.76
C SER A 63 9.37 -17.24 -1.96
N ARG A 64 9.89 -16.05 -1.70
CA ARG A 64 9.21 -14.97 -0.98
C ARG A 64 8.37 -14.06 -1.90
N GLY A 65 8.44 -14.26 -3.21
CA GLY A 65 7.79 -13.40 -4.21
C GLY A 65 8.50 -12.06 -4.42
N PRO A 66 8.02 -11.25 -5.37
CA PRO A 66 8.62 -9.98 -5.71
C PRO A 66 8.44 -8.95 -4.59
N THR A 67 9.51 -8.25 -4.25
CA THR A 67 9.52 -7.15 -3.28
C THR A 67 10.05 -5.89 -3.91
N SER A 68 9.49 -4.74 -3.49
CA SER A 68 9.85 -3.44 -4.01
C SER A 68 11.03 -2.84 -3.23
N GLN A 69 11.98 -2.28 -3.94
CA GLN A 69 13.13 -1.55 -3.41
C GLN A 69 12.92 -0.03 -3.46
N GLY A 70 11.99 0.41 -4.29
CA GLY A 70 11.73 1.81 -4.50
C GLY A 70 10.63 2.07 -5.52
N ILE A 71 10.55 3.31 -5.93
CA ILE A 71 9.63 3.83 -6.92
C ILE A 71 10.41 4.17 -8.18
N TYR A 72 9.85 3.88 -9.33
CA TYR A 72 10.37 4.39 -10.59
C TYR A 72 9.44 5.41 -11.22
N PHE A 73 10.03 6.32 -11.93
CA PHE A 73 9.41 7.19 -12.92
C PHE A 73 9.86 6.75 -14.31
N SER A 74 8.95 6.72 -15.26
CA SER A 74 9.27 6.51 -16.67
C SER A 74 8.47 7.48 -17.52
N LYS A 75 9.14 8.08 -18.52
CA LYS A 75 8.50 8.90 -19.53
C LYS A 75 8.50 8.15 -20.85
N LEU A 76 7.34 8.14 -21.50
CA LEU A 76 7.14 7.61 -22.84
C LEU A 76 6.77 8.75 -23.78
N THR A 77 7.33 8.75 -24.97
CA THR A 77 7.00 9.70 -26.03
C THR A 77 6.90 8.92 -27.32
N ASP A 78 5.78 9.05 -28.03
CA ASP A 78 5.48 8.33 -29.27
C ASP A 78 5.70 6.80 -29.13
N ASP A 79 5.16 6.21 -28.05
CA ASP A 79 5.30 4.78 -27.70
C ASP A 79 6.74 4.31 -27.45
N GLU A 80 7.69 5.22 -27.21
CA GLU A 80 9.05 4.88 -26.85
C GLU A 80 9.39 5.35 -25.43
N VAL A 81 10.15 4.54 -24.70
CA VAL A 81 10.65 4.91 -23.37
C VAL A 81 11.82 5.86 -23.53
N THR A 82 11.61 7.12 -23.14
CA THR A 82 12.60 8.20 -23.33
C THR A 82 13.40 8.53 -22.07
N ASP A 83 12.84 8.28 -20.88
CA ASP A 83 13.53 8.50 -19.60
C ASP A 83 13.05 7.50 -18.55
N VAL A 84 13.98 7.03 -17.70
CA VAL A 84 13.68 6.15 -16.56
C VAL A 84 14.52 6.57 -15.36
N LYS A 85 13.87 6.81 -14.23
CA LYS A 85 14.54 7.12 -12.97
C LYS A 85 14.09 6.18 -11.86
N PHE A 86 15.05 5.74 -11.03
CA PHE A 86 14.80 4.86 -9.90
C PHE A 86 15.10 5.59 -8.59
N HIS A 87 14.12 5.59 -7.69
CA HIS A 87 14.19 6.21 -6.37
C HIS A 87 14.10 5.12 -5.30
N SER A 88 15.25 4.72 -4.74
CA SER A 88 15.28 3.76 -3.63
C SER A 88 14.59 4.34 -2.40
N PHE A 89 13.82 3.52 -1.66
CA PHE A 89 13.21 3.94 -0.39
C PHE A 89 14.24 4.38 0.65
N THR A 90 15.50 3.97 0.52
CA THR A 90 16.60 4.43 1.38
C THR A 90 16.99 5.90 1.16
N LYS A 91 16.50 6.51 0.07
CA LYS A 91 16.69 7.94 -0.23
C LYS A 91 15.52 8.81 0.23
N PHE A 92 14.41 8.21 0.64
CA PHE A 92 13.25 8.91 1.17
C PHE A 92 13.53 9.33 2.61
N LYS A 93 13.26 10.58 2.95
CA LYS A 93 13.55 11.13 4.28
C LYS A 93 12.55 10.65 5.32
N ASN A 94 11.27 10.55 4.93
CA ASN A 94 10.15 10.31 5.84
C ASN A 94 9.50 8.94 5.68
N PHE A 95 10.07 8.08 4.82
CA PHE A 95 9.52 6.75 4.55
C PHE A 95 9.34 5.90 5.82
N PHE A 96 10.28 6.01 6.77
CA PHE A 96 10.28 5.22 8.00
C PHE A 96 9.61 5.92 9.19
N ASN A 97 8.98 7.08 9.01
CA ASN A 97 8.36 7.84 10.10
C ASN A 97 7.13 7.12 10.72
N PHE A 98 6.60 6.11 10.06
CA PHE A 98 5.59 5.22 10.63
C PHE A 98 6.13 4.29 11.72
N LEU A 99 7.46 4.11 11.81
CA LEU A 99 8.09 3.29 12.83
C LEU A 99 8.23 4.03 14.15
N PRO A 100 8.12 3.34 15.30
CA PRO A 100 8.53 3.89 16.58
C PRO A 100 9.99 4.37 16.53
N GLU A 101 10.29 5.45 17.24
CA GLU A 101 11.59 6.16 17.19
C GLU A 101 12.80 5.23 17.26
N LYS A 102 12.86 4.34 18.26
CA LYS A 102 13.98 3.38 18.41
C LYS A 102 14.15 2.43 17.22
N GLN A 103 13.07 2.12 16.52
CA GLN A 103 13.13 1.24 15.35
C GLN A 103 13.55 2.03 14.12
N ARG A 104 13.07 3.26 13.98
CA ARG A 104 13.47 4.19 12.92
C ARG A 104 14.98 4.45 12.99
N GLU A 105 15.51 4.83 14.16
CA GLU A 105 16.95 5.04 14.38
C GLU A 105 17.79 3.81 14.00
N ARG A 106 17.31 2.60 14.33
CA ARG A 106 17.99 1.36 13.94
C ARG A 106 18.00 1.13 12.43
N GLN A 107 16.92 1.50 11.75
CA GLN A 107 16.87 1.39 10.29
C GLN A 107 17.75 2.43 9.61
N GLU A 108 17.70 3.66 10.06
CA GLU A 108 18.54 4.75 9.57
C GLU A 108 20.03 4.41 9.74
N LYS A 109 20.42 3.88 10.91
CA LYS A 109 21.78 3.42 11.16
C LYS A 109 22.19 2.30 10.18
N LYS A 110 21.32 1.30 9.95
CA LYS A 110 21.61 0.22 8.98
C LYS A 110 21.77 0.75 7.56
N ILE A 111 20.95 1.73 7.17
CA ILE A 111 21.05 2.37 5.85
C ILE A 111 22.40 3.08 5.75
N GLN A 112 22.78 3.83 6.79
CA GLN A 112 24.06 4.55 6.83
C GLN A 112 25.25 3.59 6.78
N ASP A 113 25.25 2.52 7.59
CA ASP A 113 26.31 1.51 7.64
C ASP A 113 26.50 0.82 6.28
N LYS A 114 25.41 0.59 5.53
CA LYS A 114 25.46 0.01 4.19
C LYS A 114 25.97 1.00 3.15
N LYS A 115 25.49 2.24 3.21
CA LYS A 115 25.89 3.32 2.31
C LYS A 115 27.41 3.61 2.44
N GLU A 116 27.97 3.57 3.65
CA GLU A 116 29.41 3.72 3.89
C GLU A 116 30.25 2.61 3.25
N LYS A 117 29.63 1.42 3.07
CA LYS A 117 30.27 0.28 2.36
C LYS A 117 30.03 0.30 0.86
N GLY A 118 29.37 1.35 0.32
CA GLY A 118 28.98 1.42 -1.09
C GLY A 118 27.88 0.45 -1.49
N GLU A 119 27.10 -0.07 -0.50
CA GLU A 119 26.03 -1.02 -0.72
C GLU A 119 24.65 -0.37 -0.40
N ASP A 120 23.63 -0.71 -1.19
CA ASP A 120 22.25 -0.35 -0.83
C ASP A 120 21.65 -1.40 0.11
N LEU A 121 20.91 -0.91 1.13
CA LEU A 121 20.12 -1.81 1.99
C LEU A 121 18.95 -2.38 1.20
N ARG A 122 18.84 -3.69 1.11
CA ARG A 122 17.65 -4.34 0.55
C ARG A 122 16.47 -4.16 1.47
N LEU A 123 15.40 -3.61 0.90
CA LEU A 123 14.11 -3.44 1.55
C LEU A 123 13.09 -4.36 0.89
N ASP A 124 12.27 -5.04 1.68
CA ASP A 124 11.31 -6.04 1.21
C ASP A 124 9.87 -5.55 1.41
N TYR A 125 9.51 -4.42 0.77
CA TYR A 125 8.15 -3.89 0.82
C TYR A 125 7.32 -4.35 -0.38
N ARG A 126 6.01 -4.43 -0.19
CA ARG A 126 5.02 -4.52 -1.27
C ARG A 126 4.14 -3.30 -1.17
N LEU A 127 3.97 -2.60 -2.28
CA LEU A 127 3.20 -1.37 -2.31
C LEU A 127 2.08 -1.46 -3.35
N LEU A 128 0.90 -1.06 -2.91
CA LEU A 128 -0.23 -0.74 -3.76
C LEU A 128 -0.13 0.72 -4.14
N VAL A 129 0.19 0.99 -5.40
CA VAL A 129 0.33 2.35 -5.94
C VAL A 129 -1.03 2.84 -6.38
N HIS A 130 -1.44 4.00 -5.90
CA HIS A 130 -2.66 4.69 -6.30
C HIS A 130 -2.49 5.43 -7.62
N ASP A 131 -3.58 5.98 -8.14
CA ASP A 131 -3.51 6.89 -9.27
C ASP A 131 -2.72 8.16 -8.88
N VAL A 132 -1.88 8.61 -9.81
CA VAL A 132 -0.99 9.75 -9.56
C VAL A 132 -1.74 11.05 -9.85
N ILE A 133 -1.65 11.99 -8.93
CA ILE A 133 -2.30 13.29 -9.04
C ILE A 133 -1.32 14.28 -9.67
N LYS A 134 -1.67 14.84 -10.84
CA LYS A 134 -0.90 15.93 -11.45
C LYS A 134 -1.43 17.28 -10.96
N LYS A 135 -0.57 18.09 -10.35
CA LYS A 135 -0.89 19.42 -9.87
C LYS A 135 0.32 20.36 -9.89
N ASP A 136 0.13 21.55 -10.41
CA ASP A 136 1.12 22.64 -10.40
C ASP A 136 2.52 22.20 -10.90
N GLY A 137 2.57 21.46 -12.02
CA GLY A 137 3.82 20.95 -12.59
C GLY A 137 4.49 19.85 -11.75
N LYS A 138 3.76 19.23 -10.81
CA LYS A 138 4.24 18.14 -9.97
C LYS A 138 3.35 16.92 -10.11
N TYR A 139 3.95 15.75 -9.89
CA TYR A 139 3.24 14.49 -9.75
C TYR A 139 3.24 14.07 -8.27
N ILE A 140 2.07 13.90 -7.69
CA ILE A 140 1.91 13.45 -6.31
C ILE A 140 1.40 12.01 -6.35
N MET A 141 2.18 11.11 -5.79
CA MET A 141 1.89 9.69 -5.73
C MET A 141 1.63 9.27 -4.28
N VAL A 142 0.60 8.44 -4.10
CA VAL A 142 0.33 7.74 -2.85
C VAL A 142 0.55 6.25 -3.08
N ALA A 143 1.19 5.56 -2.14
CA ALA A 143 1.33 4.11 -2.20
C ALA A 143 1.23 3.51 -0.80
N GLU A 144 0.55 2.39 -0.67
CA GLU A 144 0.29 1.72 0.59
C GLU A 144 1.10 0.44 0.73
N ALA A 145 1.84 0.33 1.81
CA ALA A 145 2.61 -0.87 2.12
C ALA A 145 1.73 -1.93 2.79
N PHE A 146 1.80 -3.15 2.28
CA PHE A 146 0.99 -4.26 2.74
C PHE A 146 1.73 -5.59 2.74
N TYR A 147 1.18 -6.57 3.47
CA TYR A 147 1.58 -7.97 3.39
C TYR A 147 0.39 -8.91 3.60
N ALA A 148 0.53 -10.16 3.15
CA ALA A 148 -0.48 -11.18 3.37
C ALA A 148 -0.28 -11.85 4.74
N GLU A 149 -1.34 -12.00 5.50
CA GLU A 149 -1.35 -12.77 6.73
C GLU A 149 -1.96 -14.16 6.50
N TYR A 150 -1.37 -15.17 7.15
CA TYR A 150 -1.82 -16.56 7.08
C TYR A 150 -1.95 -17.15 8.48
N ARG A 151 -3.04 -17.87 8.72
CA ARG A 151 -3.24 -18.65 9.94
C ARG A 151 -2.76 -20.07 9.74
N ASN A 152 -2.04 -20.59 10.72
CA ASN A 152 -1.72 -22.01 10.79
C ASN A 152 -2.92 -22.77 11.38
N ASN A 153 -3.53 -23.66 10.60
CA ASN A 153 -4.64 -24.50 11.03
C ASN A 153 -4.17 -25.78 11.77
N ASN A 154 -2.98 -25.79 12.36
CA ASN A 154 -2.55 -26.90 13.22
C ASN A 154 -3.32 -26.86 14.55
N PHE A 155 -4.64 -27.07 14.47
CA PHE A 155 -5.43 -27.44 15.61
C PHE A 155 -5.17 -28.92 15.88
N ASN A 156 -4.23 -29.22 16.76
CA ASN A 156 -4.09 -30.55 17.32
C ASN A 156 -4.98 -30.64 18.57
N PRO A 157 -6.19 -31.23 18.51
CA PRO A 157 -7.10 -31.25 19.63
C PRO A 157 -6.64 -32.16 20.80
N TYR A 158 -5.51 -32.87 20.62
CA TYR A 158 -4.96 -33.81 21.63
C TYR A 158 -3.53 -33.45 22.08
N GLY A 159 -3.01 -32.29 21.68
CA GLY A 159 -1.68 -31.87 22.10
C GLY A 159 -1.71 -31.05 23.41
N PHE A 160 -1.70 -31.70 24.57
CA PHE A 160 -1.21 -31.09 25.81
C PHE A 160 0.31 -30.85 25.65
N GLY A 161 0.67 -29.76 25.02
CA GLY A 161 2.05 -29.29 24.87
C GLY A 161 2.17 -27.88 25.42
N ASN A 162 2.83 -27.74 26.56
CA ASN A 162 3.23 -26.45 27.16
C ASN A 162 3.89 -25.53 26.17
N ASN A 163 3.16 -24.58 25.59
CA ASN A 163 3.74 -23.45 24.91
C ASN A 163 3.12 -22.13 25.39
N TRP A 164 3.39 -21.81 26.67
CA TRP A 164 3.01 -20.55 27.31
C TRP A 164 3.87 -19.37 26.89
N ASN A 165 4.85 -19.57 25.99
CA ASN A 165 5.76 -18.52 25.54
C ASN A 165 5.39 -17.89 24.19
N SER A 166 4.17 -18.08 23.67
CA SER A 166 3.74 -17.49 22.38
C SER A 166 2.86 -16.26 22.52
N TRP A 167 2.81 -15.65 23.69
CA TRP A 167 2.22 -14.31 23.87
C TRP A 167 3.27 -13.22 23.67
N GLY A 168 4.00 -13.31 22.54
CA GLY A 168 4.72 -12.15 22.06
C GLY A 168 3.70 -11.07 21.69
N SER A 169 3.88 -9.89 22.29
CA SER A 169 3.10 -8.69 22.01
C SER A 169 2.71 -8.60 20.54
N PRO A 170 1.43 -8.37 20.18
CA PRO A 170 1.00 -8.18 18.79
C PRO A 170 1.85 -7.16 18.03
N TYR A 171 2.38 -6.18 18.73
CA TYR A 171 3.25 -5.14 18.21
C TYR A 171 4.66 -5.59 17.78
N SER A 172 5.20 -6.67 18.35
CA SER A 172 6.54 -7.13 17.98
C SER A 172 6.59 -7.87 16.65
N SER A 173 5.47 -8.40 16.19
CA SER A 173 5.36 -9.08 14.89
C SER A 173 5.17 -8.10 13.73
N PHE A 174 4.55 -6.94 13.99
CA PHE A 174 4.23 -5.95 12.96
C PHE A 174 5.45 -5.19 12.43
N TYR A 175 6.49 -5.05 13.25
CA TYR A 175 7.61 -4.16 12.96
C TYR A 175 8.93 -4.90 12.66
N ASN A 176 8.88 -6.19 12.38
CA ASN A 176 10.05 -6.90 11.91
C ASN A 176 9.98 -7.09 10.38
N PRO A 177 10.51 -6.16 9.57
CA PRO A 177 10.50 -6.27 8.11
C PRO A 177 11.28 -7.49 7.62
N TYR A 178 12.03 -8.15 8.49
CA TYR A 178 12.81 -9.37 8.19
C TYR A 178 12.10 -10.68 8.58
N ARG A 179 10.96 -10.62 9.28
CA ARG A 179 10.20 -11.81 9.64
C ARG A 179 9.03 -12.07 8.70
N TRP A 180 9.27 -11.97 7.42
CA TRP A 180 8.32 -12.41 6.43
C TRP A 180 8.39 -13.93 6.36
N GLY A 181 7.37 -14.58 6.87
CA GLY A 181 7.31 -16.02 6.95
C GLY A 181 7.54 -16.69 5.60
N TYR A 182 8.20 -17.82 5.63
CA TYR A 182 8.40 -18.72 4.51
C TYR A 182 7.02 -19.15 3.96
N GLY A 183 6.57 -18.50 2.92
CA GLY A 183 5.38 -18.85 2.16
C GLY A 183 5.68 -18.78 0.68
N ASN A 184 5.32 -19.81 -0.04
CA ASN A 184 5.52 -19.93 -1.49
C ASN A 184 4.51 -18.99 -2.19
N TYR A 185 4.94 -17.78 -2.55
CA TYR A 185 4.07 -16.76 -3.14
C TYR A 185 4.31 -16.65 -4.64
N GLY A 186 3.26 -16.92 -5.40
CA GLY A 186 3.23 -16.65 -6.83
C GLY A 186 3.36 -15.15 -7.15
N LEU A 187 3.78 -14.86 -8.36
CA LEU A 187 3.84 -13.52 -8.94
C LEU A 187 2.46 -12.84 -8.91
N TYR A 188 2.32 -11.77 -8.16
CA TYR A 188 1.10 -11.00 -8.07
C TYR A 188 1.21 -9.71 -8.88
N SER A 189 0.39 -9.58 -9.91
CA SER A 189 0.14 -8.31 -10.58
C SER A 189 -0.93 -7.54 -9.81
N PRO A 190 -0.70 -6.27 -9.42
CA PRO A 190 -1.74 -5.47 -8.76
C PRO A 190 -2.98 -5.23 -9.62
N PHE A 191 -2.90 -5.51 -10.92
CA PHE A 191 -3.98 -5.30 -11.89
C PHE A 191 -4.80 -6.53 -12.23
N SER A 192 -4.44 -7.72 -11.72
CA SER A 192 -5.26 -8.89 -11.96
C SER A 192 -6.37 -8.94 -10.91
N SER A 193 -7.63 -8.92 -11.36
CA SER A 193 -8.79 -9.33 -10.57
C SER A 193 -8.67 -10.79 -10.04
N TYR A 194 -7.55 -11.40 -10.28
CA TYR A 194 -7.13 -12.74 -9.86
C TYR A 194 -6.12 -12.74 -8.72
N TYR A 195 -6.19 -11.80 -7.79
CA TYR A 195 -5.65 -12.02 -6.46
C TYR A 195 -6.47 -13.13 -5.78
N SER A 196 -6.38 -14.31 -6.34
CA SER A 196 -6.95 -15.49 -5.70
C SER A 196 -6.00 -15.93 -4.59
N PRO A 197 -6.45 -15.99 -3.34
CA PRO A 197 -5.69 -16.67 -2.29
C PRO A 197 -5.43 -18.15 -2.60
N TRP A 198 -6.10 -18.67 -3.62
CA TRP A 198 -6.07 -20.06 -4.09
C TRP A 198 -5.07 -20.29 -5.22
N GLY A 199 -4.06 -19.43 -5.40
CA GLY A 199 -2.99 -19.65 -6.38
C GLY A 199 -2.34 -21.01 -6.18
N TRP A 200 -2.38 -21.83 -7.16
CA TRP A 200 -1.83 -23.16 -7.36
C TRP A 200 -0.64 -23.50 -6.46
N GLY A 201 -0.91 -23.88 -5.23
CA GLY A 201 0.06 -24.36 -4.25
C GLY A 201 0.34 -25.83 -4.49
N ASN A 202 1.61 -26.15 -4.64
CA ASN A 202 2.13 -27.50 -4.63
C ASN A 202 1.60 -28.24 -3.38
N ARG A 203 0.92 -29.36 -3.60
CA ARG A 203 0.36 -30.22 -2.56
C ARG A 203 1.47 -30.88 -1.75
N ASN A 204 2.02 -30.18 -0.77
CA ASN A 204 2.72 -30.79 0.34
C ASN A 204 1.81 -30.81 1.54
N TYR A 205 1.33 -31.97 1.89
CA TYR A 205 0.20 -32.34 2.76
C TYR A 205 0.35 -31.98 4.25
N ASN A 206 1.32 -31.13 4.68
CA ASN A 206 1.54 -30.94 6.13
C ASN A 206 1.58 -29.49 6.65
N ASN A 207 1.17 -28.50 5.85
CA ASN A 207 1.07 -27.12 6.37
C ASN A 207 -0.14 -26.43 5.76
N SER A 208 -1.32 -26.68 6.33
CA SER A 208 -2.55 -25.98 5.93
C SER A 208 -2.55 -24.55 6.49
N GLN A 209 -1.85 -23.65 5.81
CA GLN A 209 -1.96 -22.23 6.07
C GLN A 209 -3.17 -21.69 5.32
N THR A 210 -4.10 -21.07 6.04
CA THR A 210 -5.25 -20.39 5.44
C THR A 210 -4.97 -18.90 5.37
N PHE A 211 -5.19 -18.30 4.19
CA PHE A 211 -5.12 -16.84 4.04
C PHE A 211 -6.09 -16.15 5.00
N ASP A 212 -5.59 -15.18 5.77
CA ASP A 212 -6.35 -14.49 6.80
C ASP A 212 -6.59 -13.01 6.50
N GLY A 213 -6.00 -12.49 5.46
CA GLY A 213 -6.21 -11.12 4.98
C GLY A 213 -4.94 -10.39 4.60
N TRP A 214 -5.12 -9.17 4.13
CA TRP A 214 -4.06 -8.21 3.82
C TRP A 214 -3.90 -7.24 4.98
N ILE A 215 -2.71 -7.16 5.53
CA ILE A 215 -2.35 -6.22 6.59
C ILE A 215 -1.66 -5.02 5.94
N TYR A 216 -2.16 -3.82 6.21
CA TYR A 216 -1.55 -2.58 5.79
C TYR A 216 -0.73 -2.00 6.94
N THR A 217 0.43 -1.45 6.64
CA THR A 217 1.34 -0.91 7.66
C THR A 217 1.43 0.61 7.63
N HIS A 218 1.59 1.18 6.45
CA HIS A 218 1.69 2.63 6.25
C HIS A 218 1.40 2.98 4.80
N ALA A 219 1.09 4.25 4.56
CA ALA A 219 1.13 4.81 3.23
C ALA A 219 2.28 5.82 3.13
N VAL A 220 2.92 5.85 1.97
CA VAL A 220 3.90 6.86 1.59
C VAL A 220 3.27 7.80 0.59
N VAL A 221 3.54 9.09 0.75
CA VAL A 221 3.20 10.14 -0.22
C VAL A 221 4.50 10.76 -0.70
N ALA A 222 4.67 10.84 -2.00
CA ALA A 222 5.86 11.41 -2.60
C ALA A 222 5.50 12.33 -3.76
N ALA A 223 6.20 13.45 -3.87
CA ALA A 223 6.07 14.36 -4.99
C ALA A 223 7.31 14.33 -5.88
N PHE A 224 7.05 14.42 -7.16
CA PHE A 224 8.07 14.44 -8.21
C PHE A 224 7.86 15.65 -9.11
N ASP A 225 8.95 16.19 -9.67
CA ASP A 225 8.86 17.20 -10.72
C ASP A 225 8.45 16.57 -12.08
N GLU A 226 8.26 17.39 -13.09
CA GLU A 226 7.91 16.93 -14.45
C GLU A 226 8.99 16.05 -15.11
N LYS A 227 10.21 16.12 -14.59
CA LYS A 227 11.33 15.27 -15.01
C LYS A 227 11.47 13.99 -14.18
N GLY A 228 10.53 13.75 -13.24
CA GLY A 228 10.56 12.59 -12.37
C GLY A 228 11.62 12.64 -11.26
N ASN A 229 12.17 13.80 -10.89
CA ASN A 229 13.03 13.91 -9.72
C ASN A 229 12.18 13.97 -8.46
N LEU A 230 12.58 13.22 -7.43
CA LEU A 230 11.93 13.27 -6.12
C LEU A 230 12.13 14.64 -5.49
N LEU A 231 11.03 15.32 -5.17
CA LEU A 231 11.04 16.62 -4.50
C LEU A 231 10.97 16.47 -2.98
N TRP A 232 10.00 15.68 -2.50
CA TRP A 232 9.78 15.42 -1.09
C TRP A 232 8.97 14.13 -0.90
N ASP A 233 8.99 13.61 0.31
CA ASP A 233 8.16 12.49 0.76
C ASP A 233 7.59 12.71 2.16
N ASN A 234 6.53 12.00 2.48
CA ASN A 234 5.94 11.89 3.80
C ASN A 234 5.27 10.53 3.96
N SER A 235 4.88 10.16 5.18
CA SER A 235 4.19 8.90 5.44
C SER A 235 3.10 9.04 6.50
N ILE A 236 2.11 8.14 6.46
CA ILE A 236 1.08 7.96 7.49
C ILE A 236 1.02 6.50 7.90
N GLU A 237 1.01 6.24 9.21
CA GLU A 237 0.82 4.88 9.74
C GLU A 237 -0.63 4.40 9.50
N LEU A 238 -0.81 3.16 9.05
CA LEU A 238 -2.10 2.48 8.91
C LEU A 238 -2.25 1.51 10.08
N LYS A 239 -2.88 2.00 11.15
CA LYS A 239 -2.96 1.29 12.41
C LYS A 239 -4.03 0.20 12.39
N ASP A 240 -3.61 -1.06 12.59
CA ASP A 240 -4.49 -2.23 12.69
C ASP A 240 -5.45 -2.41 11.51
N VAL A 241 -5.05 -1.97 10.31
CA VAL A 241 -5.85 -2.11 9.09
C VAL A 241 -5.62 -3.48 8.49
N LYS A 242 -6.71 -4.26 8.40
CA LYS A 242 -6.73 -5.59 7.81
C LYS A 242 -7.94 -5.76 6.91
N GLU A 243 -7.72 -6.22 5.68
CA GLU A 243 -8.76 -6.38 4.67
C GLU A 243 -8.70 -7.75 3.99
N GLN A 244 -9.85 -8.26 3.58
CA GLN A 244 -9.93 -9.51 2.80
C GLN A 244 -9.59 -9.29 1.32
N LYS A 245 -9.76 -8.07 0.84
CA LYS A 245 -9.42 -7.67 -0.53
C LYS A 245 -8.37 -6.58 -0.50
N LEU A 246 -7.44 -6.63 -1.44
CA LEU A 246 -6.45 -5.57 -1.59
C LEU A 246 -7.11 -4.38 -2.29
N THR A 247 -7.37 -3.32 -1.53
CA THR A 247 -8.03 -2.09 -1.97
C THR A 247 -7.30 -0.88 -1.39
N GLU A 248 -7.38 0.24 -2.08
CA GLU A 248 -6.82 1.51 -1.60
C GLU A 248 -7.59 2.02 -0.37
N LYS A 249 -6.90 2.19 0.74
CA LYS A 249 -7.47 2.63 2.02
C LYS A 249 -7.29 4.12 2.27
N VAL A 250 -6.12 4.65 1.97
CA VAL A 250 -5.82 6.07 2.17
C VAL A 250 -6.35 6.90 1.01
N LYS A 251 -7.08 7.94 1.33
CA LYS A 251 -7.53 8.93 0.35
C LYS A 251 -6.81 10.25 0.60
N ALA A 252 -6.42 10.90 -0.48
CA ALA A 252 -5.73 12.18 -0.44
C ALA A 252 -6.62 13.29 -1.01
N SER A 253 -6.66 14.43 -0.33
CA SER A 253 -7.22 15.68 -0.84
C SER A 253 -6.13 16.74 -0.86
N ILE A 254 -6.06 17.51 -1.93
CA ILE A 254 -5.03 18.53 -2.11
C ILE A 254 -5.70 19.90 -2.23
N LYS A 255 -5.43 20.78 -1.27
CA LYS A 255 -5.93 22.16 -1.24
C LYS A 255 -4.75 23.13 -1.15
N GLY A 256 -4.49 23.87 -2.24
CA GLY A 256 -3.24 24.64 -2.32
C GLY A 256 -2.04 23.73 -2.16
N ASP A 257 -1.16 24.04 -1.22
CA ASP A 257 0.01 23.22 -0.86
C ASP A 257 -0.25 22.20 0.23
N GLU A 258 -1.43 22.21 0.82
CA GLU A 258 -1.82 21.29 1.89
C GLU A 258 -2.37 19.99 1.31
N ILE A 259 -1.95 18.87 1.87
CA ILE A 259 -2.44 17.53 1.53
C ILE A 259 -3.03 16.92 2.80
N VAL A 260 -4.30 16.58 2.71
CA VAL A 260 -5.02 15.84 3.74
C VAL A 260 -5.02 14.37 3.36
N LEU A 261 -4.39 13.54 4.18
CA LEU A 261 -4.43 12.09 4.05
C LEU A 261 -5.45 11.55 5.05
N SER A 262 -6.38 10.74 4.57
CA SER A 262 -7.41 10.19 5.45
C SER A 262 -7.69 8.73 5.14
N TYR A 263 -7.93 7.93 6.19
CA TYR A 263 -8.45 6.57 6.09
C TYR A 263 -9.42 6.26 7.22
N SER A 264 -10.31 5.29 7.01
CA SER A 264 -11.20 4.79 8.06
C SER A 264 -10.81 3.38 8.50
N ASN A 265 -10.92 3.11 9.79
CA ASN A 265 -10.75 1.77 10.35
C ASN A 265 -11.52 1.61 11.66
N LYS A 266 -12.33 0.55 11.76
CA LYS A 266 -13.10 0.17 12.97
C LYS A 266 -13.97 1.31 13.51
N GLY A 267 -14.63 2.07 12.61
CA GLY A 267 -15.52 3.17 12.98
C GLY A 267 -14.79 4.43 13.42
N GLN A 268 -13.54 4.57 13.11
CA GLN A 268 -12.74 5.77 13.36
C GLN A 268 -12.16 6.30 12.04
N ILE A 269 -12.09 7.60 11.91
CA ILE A 269 -11.42 8.30 10.83
C ILE A 269 -10.06 8.76 11.34
N PHE A 270 -9.04 8.43 10.61
CA PHE A 270 -7.66 8.87 10.85
C PHE A 270 -7.28 9.89 9.80
N THR A 271 -6.68 11.00 10.22
CA THR A 271 -6.33 12.10 9.34
C THR A 271 -4.98 12.65 9.70
N LYS A 272 -4.15 12.92 8.69
CA LYS A 272 -2.86 13.61 8.80
C LYS A 272 -2.82 14.72 7.77
N ILE A 273 -2.38 15.92 8.19
CA ILE A 273 -2.24 17.07 7.30
C ILE A 273 -0.76 17.39 7.11
N ILE A 274 -0.35 17.48 5.87
CA ILE A 274 1.05 17.75 5.48
C ILE A 274 1.12 18.90 4.48
N GLN A 275 2.27 19.57 4.46
CA GLN A 275 2.66 20.51 3.42
C GLN A 275 4.07 20.17 2.99
N ALA A 276 4.20 19.51 1.86
CA ALA A 276 5.45 18.94 1.40
C ALA A 276 6.10 18.02 2.48
N GLU A 277 7.35 18.28 2.90
CA GLU A 277 8.05 17.53 3.94
C GLU A 277 7.51 17.82 5.35
N LYS A 278 6.82 18.98 5.53
CA LYS A 278 6.36 19.42 6.85
C LYS A 278 5.05 18.77 7.24
N VAL A 279 4.98 18.24 8.43
CA VAL A 279 3.73 17.80 9.05
C VAL A 279 3.09 19.02 9.71
N LEU A 280 1.88 19.39 9.27
CA LEU A 280 1.10 20.47 9.87
C LEU A 280 0.28 19.95 11.05
N GLU A 281 -0.36 18.79 10.87
CA GLU A 281 -1.05 18.08 11.93
C GLU A 281 -0.65 16.60 11.91
N GLU A 282 -0.21 16.09 13.05
CA GLU A 282 0.05 14.67 13.27
C GLU A 282 -1.25 13.88 13.19
N THR A 283 -1.12 12.55 13.02
CA THR A 283 -2.29 11.69 12.84
C THR A 283 -3.30 11.84 13.98
N GLN A 284 -4.42 12.47 13.68
CA GLN A 284 -5.58 12.59 14.56
C GLN A 284 -6.54 11.44 14.28
N LYS A 285 -7.29 11.03 15.30
CA LYS A 285 -8.37 10.06 15.14
C LYS A 285 -9.68 10.64 15.69
N LYS A 286 -10.75 10.46 14.94
CA LYS A 286 -12.10 10.87 15.33
C LYS A 286 -13.05 9.70 15.18
N PRO A 287 -13.93 9.42 16.15
CA PRO A 287 -14.96 8.40 15.99
C PRO A 287 -15.96 8.83 14.92
N ILE A 288 -16.56 7.86 14.27
CA ILE A 288 -17.73 8.08 13.42
C ILE A 288 -18.96 7.92 14.31
N ASP A 289 -19.44 9.05 14.81
CA ASP A 289 -20.57 9.09 15.75
C ASP A 289 -21.91 8.97 15.03
N THR A 290 -22.91 8.50 15.76
CA THR A 290 -24.31 8.56 15.33
C THR A 290 -24.85 9.97 15.53
N GLN A 291 -25.78 10.39 14.65
CA GLN A 291 -26.45 11.70 14.78
C GLN A 291 -27.76 11.62 15.56
N VAL A 292 -28.20 10.41 15.91
CA VAL A 292 -29.44 10.18 16.65
C VAL A 292 -29.13 10.13 18.14
N GLU A 293 -29.84 10.97 18.90
CA GLU A 293 -29.68 11.00 20.35
C GLU A 293 -30.03 9.65 20.99
N GLY A 294 -29.18 9.21 21.94
CA GLY A 294 -29.34 7.93 22.62
C GLY A 294 -28.76 6.71 21.86
N ASP A 295 -28.37 6.87 20.59
CA ASP A 295 -27.70 5.80 19.85
C ASP A 295 -26.27 5.58 20.35
N LYS A 296 -25.92 4.30 20.60
CA LYS A 296 -24.57 3.88 20.99
C LYS A 296 -24.04 2.89 19.97
N VAL A 297 -22.92 3.23 19.32
CA VAL A 297 -22.24 2.29 18.42
C VAL A 297 -21.68 1.13 19.22
N LYS A 298 -22.08 -0.08 18.88
CA LYS A 298 -21.61 -1.33 19.51
C LYS A 298 -20.49 -1.97 18.67
N GLN A 299 -20.59 -1.88 17.35
CA GLN A 299 -19.64 -2.47 16.43
C GLN A 299 -19.76 -1.77 15.08
N THR A 300 -18.63 -1.53 14.43
CA THR A 300 -18.56 -1.17 13.01
C THR A 300 -18.14 -2.44 12.25
N THR A 301 -18.95 -2.87 11.29
CA THR A 301 -18.72 -4.10 10.52
C THR A 301 -18.01 -3.85 9.21
N SER A 302 -18.19 -2.68 8.64
CA SER A 302 -17.40 -2.17 7.52
C SER A 302 -17.36 -0.66 7.59
N ASP A 303 -16.26 -0.10 7.15
CA ASP A 303 -16.11 1.34 6.97
C ASP A 303 -15.25 1.64 5.74
N ASN A 304 -15.56 2.74 5.11
CA ASN A 304 -14.85 3.27 3.96
C ASN A 304 -14.82 4.80 4.06
N ILE A 305 -13.81 5.40 3.48
CA ILE A 305 -13.72 6.84 3.27
C ILE A 305 -13.28 7.09 1.83
N ASP A 306 -14.00 7.97 1.14
CA ASP A 306 -13.68 8.37 -0.22
C ASP A 306 -13.53 9.88 -0.30
N PHE A 307 -12.60 10.33 -1.14
CA PHE A 307 -12.54 11.75 -1.50
C PHE A 307 -13.78 12.10 -2.32
N TRP A 308 -14.40 13.23 -1.98
CA TRP A 308 -15.60 13.69 -2.68
C TRP A 308 -15.29 14.91 -3.55
N TYR A 309 -15.09 16.08 -2.92
CA TYR A 309 -14.69 17.31 -3.62
C TYR A 309 -14.06 18.31 -2.65
N ASN A 310 -13.19 19.19 -3.15
CA ASN A 310 -12.45 20.18 -2.36
C ASN A 310 -11.71 19.55 -1.18
N ASN A 311 -12.14 19.83 0.06
CA ASN A 311 -11.62 19.23 1.31
C ASN A 311 -12.65 18.31 1.99
N TYR A 312 -13.66 17.85 1.23
CA TYR A 312 -14.69 16.98 1.76
C TYR A 312 -14.42 15.53 1.39
N PHE A 313 -14.61 14.69 2.38
CA PHE A 313 -14.61 13.24 2.24
C PHE A 313 -15.99 12.71 2.58
N LEU A 314 -16.31 11.54 2.07
CA LEU A 314 -17.52 10.78 2.33
C LEU A 314 -17.15 9.52 3.12
N ALA A 315 -17.48 9.50 4.40
CA ALA A 315 -17.34 8.31 5.23
C ALA A 315 -18.62 7.50 5.19
N SER A 316 -18.52 6.21 4.91
CA SER A 316 -19.65 5.30 4.77
C SER A 316 -19.38 3.93 5.35
N GLY A 317 -20.43 3.20 5.72
CA GLY A 317 -20.29 1.85 6.23
C GLY A 317 -21.50 1.34 6.99
N TYR A 318 -21.29 0.19 7.66
CA TYR A 318 -22.32 -0.44 8.46
C TYR A 318 -21.93 -0.47 9.93
N GLN A 319 -22.86 -0.04 10.79
CA GLN A 319 -22.72 -0.07 12.24
C GLN A 319 -23.86 -0.83 12.88
N LYS A 320 -23.52 -1.61 13.92
CA LYS A 320 -24.49 -2.14 14.86
C LYS A 320 -24.63 -1.16 16.01
N ILE A 321 -25.81 -0.61 16.16
CA ILE A 321 -26.13 0.38 17.20
C ILE A 321 -27.14 -0.19 18.19
N SER A 322 -27.18 0.42 19.37
CA SER A 322 -28.27 0.21 20.35
C SER A 322 -28.76 1.56 20.84
N ASN A 323 -30.07 1.64 21.04
CA ASN A 323 -30.71 2.81 21.66
C ASN A 323 -31.52 2.31 22.85
N ASP A 324 -31.28 2.90 24.02
CA ASP A 324 -31.93 2.47 25.26
C ASP A 324 -33.41 2.93 25.32
N GLN A 325 -33.76 3.97 24.54
CA GLN A 325 -35.14 4.50 24.49
C GLN A 325 -36.01 3.78 23.44
N GLU A 326 -35.43 3.43 22.29
CA GLU A 326 -36.18 2.79 21.21
C GLU A 326 -36.17 1.25 21.30
N GLY A 327 -35.48 0.69 22.29
CA GLY A 327 -35.41 -0.74 22.60
C GLY A 327 -34.84 -1.60 21.49
N GLY A 328 -33.61 -2.10 21.70
CA GLY A 328 -33.04 -3.12 20.83
C GLY A 328 -31.74 -2.72 20.13
N LYS A 329 -31.19 -3.72 19.39
CA LYS A 329 -30.01 -3.59 18.57
C LYS A 329 -30.46 -3.55 17.10
N ARG A 330 -29.92 -2.60 16.31
CA ARG A 330 -30.19 -2.51 14.88
C ARG A 330 -28.89 -2.35 14.08
N ASN A 331 -28.91 -2.80 12.84
CA ASN A 331 -27.85 -2.51 11.89
C ASN A 331 -28.25 -1.32 11.05
N VAL A 332 -27.38 -0.34 10.95
CA VAL A 332 -27.57 0.87 10.16
C VAL A 332 -26.46 1.05 9.16
N TYR A 333 -26.79 1.55 7.98
CA TYR A 333 -25.83 2.11 7.04
C TYR A 333 -25.70 3.59 7.35
N TYR A 334 -24.46 4.05 7.50
CA TYR A 334 -24.19 5.48 7.70
C TYR A 334 -23.52 6.08 6.47
N LEU A 335 -23.75 7.37 6.28
CA LEU A 335 -23.15 8.17 5.23
C LEU A 335 -22.90 9.57 5.81
N ASN A 336 -21.63 9.89 6.07
CA ASN A 336 -21.23 11.13 6.72
C ASN A 336 -20.31 11.94 5.81
N LYS A 337 -20.66 13.22 5.62
CA LYS A 337 -19.78 14.20 5.01
C LYS A 337 -18.79 14.68 6.06
N VAL A 338 -17.51 14.56 5.77
CA VAL A 338 -16.42 14.93 6.68
C VAL A 338 -15.52 15.97 6.02
N SER A 339 -15.08 16.97 6.77
CA SER A 339 -14.09 17.97 6.35
C SER A 339 -13.00 18.13 7.40
N PHE A 340 -11.82 18.51 6.92
CA PHE A 340 -10.64 18.73 7.74
C PHE A 340 -10.01 20.08 7.41
#